data_7a80d482e89fab20e950cc579e9e07f9
#
_entry.id   7a80d482e89fab20e950cc579e9e07f9
#
_cell.length_a   1.000
_cell.length_b   1.000
_cell.length_c   1.000
_cell.angle_alpha   90.00
_cell.angle_beta   90.00
_cell.angle_gamma   90.00
#
_symmetry.space_group_name_H-M   'P 1'
#
loop_
_entity.id
_entity.type
_entity.pdbx_description
1 polymer ?
#
loop_
_entity_poly.entity_id
_entity_poly.type
_entity_poly.pdbx_seq_one_letter_code
_entity_poly.pdbx_strand_id
1 'polypeptide(L)'
;MISTVAVGVDASATAGEAVKMAAELARRFDARLVLLSAYDRADGAAPGHGGESEREWATSARARQREVVARTEDRLRQEGVRCETLTAEGSAGDVLVRLADDCGADLLVVGNKGMQRRVLGSVPNTVTHKAGCSVLVVKTT
;
A
#
# COMPACT_ATOMS: atom_id res chain seq x y z
N MET A 1 14.16 -2.44 17.62
CA MET A 1 12.74 -2.52 18.06
C MET A 1 11.83 -2.03 16.96
N ILE A 2 10.71 -2.71 16.73
CA ILE A 2 9.74 -2.29 15.73
C ILE A 2 8.83 -1.23 16.33
N SER A 3 9.00 0.01 15.90
CA SER A 3 8.23 1.17 16.37
C SER A 3 7.23 1.69 15.36
N THR A 4 7.46 1.41 14.07
CA THR A 4 6.59 1.82 12.98
C THR A 4 6.44 0.70 11.97
N VAL A 5 5.20 0.30 11.75
CA VAL A 5 4.82 -0.69 10.73
C VAL A 5 4.08 0.05 9.62
N ALA A 6 4.55 -0.09 8.40
CA ALA A 6 3.89 0.45 7.22
C ALA A 6 3.29 -0.68 6.38
N VAL A 7 2.20 -0.42 5.71
CA VAL A 7 1.55 -1.42 4.85
C VAL A 7 1.02 -0.78 3.57
N GLY A 8 1.27 -1.43 2.45
CA GLY A 8 0.72 -1.00 1.17
C GLY A 8 -0.77 -1.33 1.08
N VAL A 9 -1.55 -0.34 0.66
CA VAL A 9 -3.02 -0.47 0.51
C VAL A 9 -3.40 -0.26 -0.94
N ASP A 10 -4.12 -1.20 -1.51
CA ASP A 10 -4.74 -1.06 -2.83
C ASP A 10 -6.16 -1.65 -2.79
N ALA A 11 -6.85 -1.64 -3.92
CA ALA A 11 -8.23 -2.13 -4.02
C ALA A 11 -8.33 -3.66 -4.05
N SER A 12 -7.21 -4.38 -4.01
CA SER A 12 -7.24 -5.83 -4.12
C SER A 12 -7.60 -6.50 -2.80
N ALA A 13 -8.17 -7.69 -2.89
CA ALA A 13 -8.46 -8.52 -1.72
C ALA A 13 -7.18 -8.91 -0.98
N THR A 14 -6.08 -9.03 -1.70
CA THR A 14 -4.78 -9.38 -1.12
C THR A 14 -4.22 -8.29 -0.23
N ALA A 15 -4.49 -7.02 -0.57
CA ALA A 15 -4.10 -5.90 0.29
C ALA A 15 -4.85 -5.95 1.62
N GLY A 16 -6.10 -6.40 1.62
CA GLY A 16 -6.86 -6.57 2.86
C GLY A 16 -6.20 -7.56 3.83
N GLU A 17 -5.65 -8.64 3.33
CA GLU A 17 -4.89 -9.59 4.14
C GLU A 17 -3.62 -8.98 4.72
N ALA A 18 -2.90 -8.20 3.90
CA ALA A 18 -1.70 -7.51 4.34
C ALA A 18 -2.01 -6.49 5.45
N VAL A 19 -3.11 -5.74 5.30
CA VAL A 19 -3.54 -4.77 6.32
C VAL A 19 -3.87 -5.46 7.64
N LYS A 20 -4.57 -6.59 7.62
CA LYS A 20 -4.87 -7.35 8.84
C LYS A 20 -3.60 -7.79 9.56
N MET A 21 -2.64 -8.31 8.80
CA MET A 21 -1.34 -8.74 9.35
C MET A 21 -0.59 -7.55 9.95
N ALA A 22 -0.53 -6.44 9.23
CA ALA A 22 0.16 -5.24 9.70
C ALA A 22 -0.48 -4.68 10.98
N ALA A 23 -1.81 -4.66 11.04
CA ALA A 23 -2.53 -4.18 12.21
C ALA A 23 -2.27 -5.06 13.43
N GLU A 24 -2.25 -6.37 13.25
CA GLU A 24 -1.93 -7.31 14.33
C GLU A 24 -0.50 -7.10 14.85
N LEU A 25 0.46 -6.97 13.93
CA LEU A 25 1.85 -6.73 14.30
C LEU A 25 2.00 -5.39 15.02
N ALA A 26 1.36 -4.34 14.53
CA ALA A 26 1.42 -3.03 15.18
C ALA A 26 0.88 -3.08 16.62
N ARG A 27 -0.22 -3.80 16.83
CA ARG A 27 -0.76 -3.98 18.19
C ARG A 27 0.19 -4.74 19.11
N ARG A 28 0.76 -5.84 18.61
CA ARG A 28 1.65 -6.69 19.42
C ARG A 28 2.95 -6.00 19.78
N PHE A 29 3.46 -5.16 18.91
CA PHE A 29 4.68 -4.40 19.16
C PHE A 29 4.44 -3.03 19.78
N ASP A 30 3.18 -2.64 19.95
CA ASP A 30 2.81 -1.29 20.36
C ASP A 30 3.43 -0.26 19.40
N ALA A 31 3.33 -0.53 18.12
CA ALA A 31 3.93 0.26 17.06
C ALA A 31 2.89 1.15 16.38
N ARG A 32 3.39 2.23 15.78
CA ARG A 32 2.60 3.09 14.90
C ARG A 32 2.30 2.34 13.62
N LEU A 33 1.07 2.44 13.12
CA LEU A 33 0.65 1.85 11.85
C LEU A 33 0.46 2.94 10.82
N VAL A 34 1.10 2.79 9.66
CA VAL A 34 1.00 3.75 8.56
C VAL A 34 0.51 3.04 7.31
N LEU A 35 -0.60 3.49 6.76
CA LEU A 35 -1.14 2.99 5.49
C LEU A 35 -0.47 3.76 4.36
N LEU A 36 0.12 3.05 3.41
CA LEU A 36 0.81 3.63 2.27
C LEU A 36 0.01 3.34 1.00
N SER A 37 -0.18 4.36 0.20
CA SER A 37 -1.01 4.27 -0.99
C SER A 37 -0.33 4.95 -2.16
N ALA A 38 -0.36 4.29 -3.32
CA ALA A 38 0.16 4.83 -4.56
C ALA A 38 -0.95 4.89 -5.60
N TYR A 39 -0.95 5.93 -6.40
CA TYR A 39 -1.76 5.96 -7.61
C TYR A 39 -0.85 6.27 -8.78
N ASP A 40 -1.02 5.50 -9.86
CA ASP A 40 -0.21 5.68 -11.06
C ASP A 40 -1.06 6.32 -12.14
N ARG A 41 -0.59 7.45 -12.64
CA ARG A 41 -1.24 8.20 -13.68
C ARG A 41 -1.31 7.42 -15.00
N ALA A 42 -0.28 6.61 -15.25
CA ALA A 42 -0.21 5.80 -16.46
C ALA A 42 -1.24 4.68 -16.46
N ASP A 43 -1.53 4.07 -15.31
CA ASP A 43 -2.50 2.99 -15.18
C ASP A 43 -3.93 3.46 -15.39
N GLY A 44 -4.18 4.76 -15.23
CA GLY A 44 -5.48 5.35 -15.45
C GLY A 44 -5.67 5.95 -16.83
N ALA A 45 -4.63 5.98 -17.66
CA ALA A 45 -4.70 6.63 -18.97
C ALA A 45 -5.48 5.78 -19.97
N ALA A 46 -6.59 6.33 -20.48
CA ALA A 46 -7.33 5.69 -21.58
C ALA A 46 -6.54 5.88 -22.87
N PRO A 47 -6.28 4.80 -23.63
CA PRO A 47 -5.54 4.91 -24.90
C PRO A 47 -6.24 5.85 -25.88
N GLY A 48 -5.47 6.78 -26.46
CA GLY A 48 -5.95 7.65 -27.50
C GLY A 48 -6.71 8.90 -27.07
N HIS A 49 -6.79 9.16 -25.77
CA HIS A 49 -7.39 10.39 -25.26
C HIS A 49 -6.30 11.34 -24.76
N GLY A 50 -6.30 12.55 -25.25
CA GLY A 50 -5.38 13.60 -24.82
C GLY A 50 -6.06 14.64 -23.94
N GLY A 51 -5.30 15.44 -23.24
CA GLY A 51 -5.78 16.64 -22.57
C GLY A 51 -6.71 16.40 -21.40
N GLU A 52 -7.96 16.80 -21.54
CA GLU A 52 -8.95 16.73 -20.48
C GLU A 52 -9.18 15.30 -19.97
N SER A 53 -9.22 14.33 -20.87
CA SER A 53 -9.45 12.92 -20.52
C SER A 53 -8.35 12.37 -19.62
N GLU A 54 -7.10 12.76 -19.84
CA GLU A 54 -5.99 12.34 -19.00
C GLU A 54 -6.10 12.93 -17.60
N ARG A 55 -6.51 14.18 -17.49
CA ARG A 55 -6.73 14.83 -16.19
C ARG A 55 -7.89 14.20 -15.44
N GLU A 56 -8.98 13.89 -16.13
CA GLU A 56 -10.13 13.22 -15.54
C GLU A 56 -9.75 11.83 -15.03
N TRP A 57 -8.99 11.08 -15.81
CA TRP A 57 -8.51 9.75 -15.40
C TRP A 57 -7.58 9.82 -14.20
N ALA A 58 -6.63 10.74 -14.19
CA ALA A 58 -5.72 10.92 -13.06
C ALA A 58 -6.49 11.32 -11.79
N THR A 59 -7.47 12.22 -11.92
CA THR A 59 -8.33 12.63 -10.81
C THR A 59 -9.18 11.46 -10.31
N SER A 60 -9.72 10.65 -11.21
CA SER A 60 -10.54 9.48 -10.87
C SER A 60 -9.71 8.39 -10.19
N ALA A 61 -8.49 8.14 -10.68
CA ALA A 61 -7.59 7.16 -10.06
C ALA A 61 -7.23 7.58 -8.63
N ARG A 62 -6.90 8.86 -8.45
CA ARG A 62 -6.60 9.42 -7.14
C ARG A 62 -7.81 9.34 -6.21
N ALA A 63 -8.99 9.68 -6.71
CA ALA A 63 -10.22 9.64 -5.93
C ALA A 63 -10.56 8.22 -5.49
N ARG A 64 -10.42 7.23 -6.38
CA ARG A 64 -10.64 5.83 -6.05
C ARG A 64 -9.68 5.34 -4.99
N GLN A 65 -8.42 5.72 -5.09
CA GLN A 65 -7.41 5.31 -4.14
C GLN A 65 -7.68 5.94 -2.77
N ARG A 66 -8.08 7.21 -2.73
CA ARG A 66 -8.50 7.88 -1.48
C ARG A 66 -9.67 7.17 -0.82
N GLU A 67 -10.64 6.73 -1.62
CA GLU A 67 -11.80 6.02 -1.11
C GLU A 67 -11.41 4.68 -0.49
N VAL A 68 -10.52 3.92 -1.13
CA VAL A 68 -10.03 2.65 -0.60
C VAL A 68 -9.32 2.87 0.73
N VAL A 69 -8.45 3.87 0.80
CA VAL A 69 -7.72 4.22 2.02
C VAL A 69 -8.70 4.63 3.13
N ALA A 70 -9.67 5.48 2.81
CA ALA A 70 -10.66 5.95 3.79
C ALA A 70 -11.47 4.79 4.37
N ARG A 71 -11.91 3.85 3.55
CA ARG A 71 -12.63 2.66 4.01
C ARG A 71 -11.76 1.79 4.91
N THR A 72 -10.49 1.65 4.57
CA THR A 72 -9.53 0.88 5.36
C THR A 72 -9.33 1.54 6.73
N GLU A 73 -9.14 2.87 6.75
CA GLU A 73 -9.03 3.61 8.00
C GLU A 73 -10.26 3.44 8.89
N ASP A 74 -11.45 3.58 8.30
CA ASP A 74 -12.70 3.46 9.04
C ASP A 74 -12.85 2.08 9.67
N ARG A 75 -12.53 1.03 8.92
CA ARG A 75 -12.57 -0.34 9.43
C ARG A 75 -11.59 -0.53 10.58
N LEU A 76 -10.36 -0.04 10.44
CA LEU A 76 -9.35 -0.14 11.49
C LEU A 76 -9.78 0.64 12.73
N ARG A 77 -10.34 1.82 12.55
CA ARG A 77 -10.84 2.64 13.65
C ARG A 77 -11.95 1.92 14.42
N GLN A 78 -12.87 1.25 13.70
CA GLN A 78 -13.93 0.44 14.31
C GLN A 78 -13.35 -0.72 15.13
N GLU A 79 -12.21 -1.24 14.73
CA GLU A 79 -11.49 -2.30 15.44
C GLU A 79 -10.59 -1.76 16.57
N GLY A 80 -10.60 -0.44 16.79
CA GLY A 80 -9.79 0.19 17.82
C GLY A 80 -8.33 0.40 17.43
N VAL A 81 -8.01 0.35 16.14
CA VAL A 81 -6.64 0.52 15.64
C VAL A 81 -6.47 1.93 15.09
N ARG A 82 -5.50 2.66 15.62
CA ARG A 82 -5.11 3.97 15.09
C ARG A 82 -4.12 3.80 13.97
N CYS A 83 -4.30 4.56 12.89
CA CYS A 83 -3.36 4.56 11.78
C CYS A 83 -3.22 5.95 11.17
N GLU A 84 -2.08 6.16 10.54
CA GLU A 84 -1.79 7.32 9.72
C GLU A 84 -1.83 6.89 8.26
N THR A 85 -1.94 7.83 7.33
CA THR A 85 -1.96 7.53 5.89
C THR A 85 -1.01 8.44 5.13
N LEU A 86 -0.32 7.87 4.16
CA LEU A 86 0.52 8.61 3.21
C LEU A 86 0.17 8.13 1.81
N THR A 87 0.01 9.07 0.90
CA THR A 87 -0.34 8.78 -0.49
C THR A 87 0.56 9.58 -1.42
N ALA A 88 0.99 8.97 -2.51
CA ALA A 88 1.78 9.65 -3.53
C ALA A 88 1.52 9.09 -4.91
N GLU A 89 1.79 9.89 -5.93
CA GLU A 89 1.71 9.50 -7.33
C GLU A 89 2.99 8.80 -7.75
N GLY A 90 2.84 7.75 -8.55
CA GLY A 90 3.95 7.01 -9.12
C GLY A 90 3.67 5.51 -9.15
N SER A 91 4.62 4.73 -9.62
CA SER A 91 4.49 3.28 -9.63
C SER A 91 4.48 2.73 -8.21
N ALA A 92 3.63 1.74 -7.97
CA ALA A 92 3.33 1.26 -6.62
C ALA A 92 4.58 0.84 -5.84
N GLY A 93 5.43 0.02 -6.43
CA GLY A 93 6.63 -0.45 -5.73
C GLY A 93 7.56 0.68 -5.29
N ASP A 94 7.85 1.60 -6.21
CA ASP A 94 8.74 2.73 -5.94
C ASP A 94 8.15 3.71 -4.91
N VAL A 95 6.85 3.98 -5.01
CA VAL A 95 6.15 4.85 -4.06
C VAL A 95 6.16 4.25 -2.67
N LEU A 96 5.86 2.96 -2.54
CA LEU A 96 5.85 2.29 -1.24
C LEU A 96 7.22 2.35 -0.57
N VAL A 97 8.29 2.14 -1.32
CA VAL A 97 9.66 2.25 -0.79
C VAL A 97 9.92 3.66 -0.28
N ARG A 98 9.61 4.67 -1.10
CA ARG A 98 9.83 6.07 -0.71
C ARG A 98 9.02 6.47 0.52
N LEU A 99 7.73 6.12 0.54
CA LEU A 99 6.86 6.48 1.66
C LEU A 99 7.24 5.73 2.94
N ALA A 100 7.68 4.49 2.83
CA ALA A 100 8.20 3.75 3.98
C ALA A 100 9.44 4.42 4.57
N ASP A 101 10.35 4.89 3.73
CA ASP A 101 11.51 5.65 4.18
C ASP A 101 11.09 6.97 4.82
N ASP A 102 10.17 7.69 4.20
CA ASP A 102 9.69 8.99 4.70
C ASP A 102 9.05 8.89 6.09
N CYS A 103 8.33 7.81 6.37
CA CYS A 103 7.69 7.64 7.69
C CYS A 103 8.57 6.92 8.70
N GLY A 104 9.78 6.53 8.32
CA GLY A 104 10.69 5.82 9.22
C GLY A 104 10.24 4.42 9.56
N ALA A 105 9.62 3.71 8.61
CA ALA A 105 9.15 2.36 8.85
C ALA A 105 10.27 1.39 9.21
N ASP A 106 10.06 0.61 10.24
CA ASP A 106 10.95 -0.49 10.61
C ASP A 106 10.57 -1.77 9.87
N LEU A 107 9.30 -1.88 9.50
CA LEU A 107 8.78 -3.02 8.76
C LEU A 107 7.77 -2.52 7.72
N LEU A 108 7.94 -2.96 6.49
CA LEU A 108 7.01 -2.70 5.40
C LEU A 108 6.29 -4.01 5.03
N VAL A 109 4.97 -4.00 5.12
CA VAL A 109 4.12 -5.17 4.84
C VAL A 109 3.45 -5.00 3.49
N VAL A 110 3.56 -6.00 2.64
CA VAL A 110 2.90 -6.02 1.33
C VAL A 110 2.27 -7.38 1.09
N GLY A 111 1.16 -7.40 0.36
CA GLY A 111 0.54 -8.64 -0.09
C GLY A 111 1.18 -9.11 -1.40
N ASN A 112 1.01 -10.37 -1.73
CA ASN A 112 1.49 -10.93 -2.98
C ASN A 112 0.37 -11.59 -3.78
N LYS A 113 -0.06 -10.94 -4.85
CA LYS A 113 -1.02 -11.53 -5.79
C LYS A 113 -0.35 -12.64 -6.57
N GLY A 114 -1.01 -13.77 -6.69
CA GLY A 114 -0.52 -14.84 -7.53
C GLY A 114 0.52 -15.74 -6.91
N MET A 115 0.56 -15.86 -5.59
CA MET A 115 1.41 -16.82 -4.89
C MET A 115 1.19 -18.26 -5.36
N GLN A 116 0.08 -18.54 -6.01
CA GLN A 116 -0.19 -19.83 -6.60
C GLN A 116 0.88 -20.27 -7.59
N ARG A 117 1.58 -19.32 -8.20
CA ARG A 117 2.67 -19.59 -9.15
C ARG A 117 4.05 -19.62 -8.50
N ARG A 118 4.14 -19.43 -7.20
CA ARG A 118 5.39 -19.37 -6.44
C ARG A 118 6.35 -18.29 -6.95
N VAL A 119 5.81 -17.22 -7.51
CA VAL A 119 6.59 -16.11 -8.04
C VAL A 119 6.15 -14.84 -7.33
N LEU A 120 7.11 -14.01 -6.94
CA LEU A 120 6.80 -12.70 -6.39
C LEU A 120 6.18 -11.82 -7.47
N GLY A 121 5.09 -11.14 -7.16
CA GLY A 121 4.52 -10.12 -8.02
C GLY A 121 5.45 -8.93 -8.18
N SER A 122 5.12 -8.01 -9.08
CA SER A 122 5.96 -6.85 -9.39
C SER A 122 6.19 -5.93 -8.18
N VAL A 123 5.15 -5.67 -7.41
CA VAL A 123 5.26 -4.80 -6.22
C VAL A 123 6.12 -5.44 -5.13
N PRO A 124 5.83 -6.65 -4.64
CA PRO A 124 6.69 -7.26 -3.64
C PRO A 124 8.12 -7.48 -4.13
N ASN A 125 8.32 -7.78 -5.41
CA ASN A 125 9.66 -7.90 -5.97
C ASN A 125 10.45 -6.59 -5.87
N THR A 126 9.85 -5.49 -6.31
CA THR A 126 10.47 -4.15 -6.22
C THR A 126 10.77 -3.77 -4.78
N VAL A 127 9.80 -3.95 -3.90
CA VAL A 127 9.89 -3.57 -2.50
C VAL A 127 10.99 -4.36 -1.78
N THR A 128 11.05 -5.67 -1.98
CA THR A 128 12.08 -6.51 -1.33
C THR A 128 13.49 -6.17 -1.79
N HIS A 129 13.65 -5.71 -3.04
CA HIS A 129 14.97 -5.32 -3.57
C HIS A 129 15.39 -3.92 -3.13
N LYS A 130 14.44 -2.98 -3.00
CA LYS A 130 14.76 -1.56 -2.83
C LYS A 130 14.50 -0.98 -1.44
N ALA A 131 13.69 -1.64 -0.61
CA ALA A 131 13.34 -1.09 0.70
C ALA A 131 14.55 -0.95 1.61
N GLY A 132 14.61 0.16 2.35
CA GLY A 132 15.64 0.38 3.36
C GLY A 132 15.32 -0.25 4.70
N CYS A 133 14.20 -0.96 4.82
CA CYS A 133 13.78 -1.63 6.05
C CYS A 133 13.45 -3.10 5.76
N SER A 134 13.12 -3.83 6.81
CA SER A 134 12.65 -5.21 6.67
C SER A 134 11.29 -5.24 5.97
N VAL A 135 11.07 -6.27 5.17
CA VAL A 135 9.84 -6.44 4.39
C VAL A 135 9.18 -7.75 4.74
N LEU A 136 7.90 -7.71 5.02
CA LEU A 136 7.08 -8.90 5.20
C LEU A 136 6.14 -9.01 3.99
N VAL A 137 6.29 -10.09 3.24
CA VAL A 137 5.39 -10.40 2.14
C VAL A 137 4.31 -11.34 2.66
N VAL A 138 3.08 -10.87 2.71
CA VAL A 138 1.97 -11.65 3.23
C VAL A 138 1.49 -12.62 2.15
N LYS A 139 1.51 -13.88 2.46
CA LYS A 139 1.01 -14.90 1.56
C LYS A 139 -0.51 -14.80 1.50
N THR A 140 -1.02 -14.62 0.31
CA THR A 140 -2.45 -14.52 0.06
C THR A 140 -2.90 -15.64 -0.86
N THR A 141 -4.06 -16.17 -0.63
CA THR A 141 -4.64 -17.24 -1.46
C THR A 141 -5.58 -16.68 -2.50
#